data_245840c98d32d8e45cf664e73f18f88d
#
_entry.id   245840c98d32d8e45cf664e73f18f88d
#
_cell.length_a   1.000
_cell.length_b   1.000
_cell.length_c   1.000
_cell.angle_alpha   90.00
_cell.angle_beta   90.00
_cell.angle_gamma   90.00
#
_symmetry.space_group_name_H-M   'P 1'
#
loop_
_entity.id
_entity.type
_entity.pdbx_description
1 polymer ?
#
loop_
_entity_poly.entity_id
_entity_poly.type
_entity_poly.pdbx_seq_one_letter_code
_entity_poly.pdbx_strand_id
1 'polypeptide(L)'
;MMKAGKGGPASWLQVFVLFTAQFFFAFSLYGASGPESLYLEGIKAYQSGHYDRAAEIFLQVAEAPVENGELYYNLGNAFYKKGDLGRSVLWYERALKLMPTDPDLQFNHQLVTGLVVDKADNRSNPLADVFLFWKHRMSRQAT
;
A
#
# COMPACT_ATOMS: atom_id res chain seq x y z
N MET A 1 -69.09 1.21 24.65
CA MET A 1 -68.46 -0.09 24.90
C MET A 1 -67.26 -0.21 23.95
N MET A 2 -66.05 0.25 24.39
CA MET A 2 -64.84 0.27 23.58
C MET A 2 -64.08 -1.03 23.78
N LYS A 3 -63.88 -1.80 22.70
CA LYS A 3 -63.03 -2.99 22.72
C LYS A 3 -61.55 -2.56 22.62
N ALA A 4 -60.79 -2.73 23.72
CA ALA A 4 -59.35 -2.60 23.71
C ALA A 4 -58.73 -3.77 22.91
N GLY A 5 -58.03 -3.46 21.80
CA GLY A 5 -57.29 -4.43 21.04
C GLY A 5 -56.04 -4.85 21.82
N LYS A 6 -55.97 -6.12 22.17
CA LYS A 6 -54.80 -6.77 22.79
C LYS A 6 -53.73 -6.96 21.71
N GLY A 7 -52.78 -6.02 21.57
CA GLY A 7 -51.53 -6.27 20.89
C GLY A 7 -50.64 -7.11 21.79
N GLY A 8 -50.57 -8.41 21.54
CA GLY A 8 -49.75 -9.32 22.32
C GLY A 8 -48.23 -9.14 22.11
N PRO A 9 -47.38 -9.63 23.06
CA PRO A 9 -45.91 -9.47 23.00
C PRO A 9 -45.23 -10.17 21.80
N ALA A 10 -46.00 -10.93 21.00
CA ALA A 10 -45.51 -11.63 19.82
C ALA A 10 -45.09 -10.69 18.66
N SER A 11 -45.65 -9.48 18.60
CA SER A 11 -45.34 -8.55 17.51
C SER A 11 -43.91 -7.93 17.60
N TRP A 12 -43.45 -7.68 18.81
CA TRP A 12 -42.10 -7.11 19.03
C TRP A 12 -40.99 -8.14 18.78
N LEU A 13 -41.22 -9.41 19.12
CA LEU A 13 -40.30 -10.50 18.85
C LEU A 13 -40.14 -10.74 17.35
N GLN A 14 -41.23 -10.67 16.59
CA GLN A 14 -41.18 -10.80 15.11
C GLN A 14 -40.45 -9.64 14.46
N VAL A 15 -40.64 -8.41 14.91
CA VAL A 15 -39.92 -7.24 14.41
C VAL A 15 -38.42 -7.34 14.72
N PHE A 16 -38.07 -7.80 15.93
CA PHE A 16 -36.68 -7.98 16.34
C PHE A 16 -35.97 -9.09 15.54
N VAL A 17 -36.62 -10.20 15.28
CA VAL A 17 -36.11 -11.30 14.45
C VAL A 17 -35.94 -10.87 13.01
N LEU A 18 -36.85 -10.09 12.44
CA LEU A 18 -36.71 -9.56 11.08
C LEU A 18 -35.56 -8.53 10.98
N PHE A 19 -35.36 -7.68 12.00
CA PHE A 19 -34.28 -6.72 12.02
C PHE A 19 -32.90 -7.40 12.16
N THR A 20 -32.78 -8.42 12.99
CA THR A 20 -31.54 -9.22 13.12
C THR A 20 -31.27 -10.03 11.87
N ALA A 21 -32.26 -10.61 11.23
CA ALA A 21 -32.09 -11.34 9.98
C ALA A 21 -31.63 -10.42 8.83
N GLN A 22 -32.16 -9.20 8.72
CA GLN A 22 -31.69 -8.20 7.75
C GLN A 22 -30.28 -7.74 8.03
N PHE A 23 -29.90 -7.59 9.30
CA PHE A 23 -28.53 -7.20 9.67
C PHE A 23 -27.51 -8.31 9.33
N PHE A 24 -27.85 -9.57 9.61
CA PHE A 24 -27.02 -10.72 9.23
C PHE A 24 -26.98 -10.92 7.71
N PHE A 25 -28.07 -10.67 6.98
CA PHE A 25 -28.10 -10.77 5.53
C PHE A 25 -27.29 -9.66 4.85
N ALA A 26 -27.35 -8.42 5.36
CA ALA A 26 -26.52 -7.31 4.90
C ALA A 26 -25.03 -7.57 5.15
N PHE A 27 -24.66 -8.18 6.29
CA PHE A 27 -23.29 -8.55 6.61
C PHE A 27 -22.77 -9.72 5.73
N SER A 28 -23.64 -10.65 5.31
CA SER A 28 -23.28 -11.73 4.36
C SER A 28 -23.13 -11.26 2.91
N LEU A 29 -23.75 -10.15 2.52
CA LEU A 29 -23.59 -9.54 1.18
C LEU A 29 -22.33 -8.67 1.09
N TYR A 30 -21.78 -8.21 2.22
CA TYR A 30 -20.42 -7.69 2.31
C TYR A 30 -19.46 -8.89 2.41
N GLY A 31 -19.47 -9.73 1.37
CA GLY A 31 -18.46 -10.74 1.16
C GLY A 31 -17.12 -10.02 1.06
N ALA A 32 -16.41 -9.89 2.20
CA ALA A 32 -15.04 -9.44 2.21
C ALA A 32 -14.30 -10.33 1.21
N SER A 33 -13.90 -9.75 0.09
CA SER A 33 -12.97 -10.40 -0.84
C SER A 33 -11.81 -10.86 0.03
N GLY A 34 -11.61 -12.17 0.16
CA GLY A 34 -10.52 -12.67 1.01
C GLY A 34 -9.19 -12.08 0.54
N PRO A 35 -8.15 -12.04 1.38
CA PRO A 35 -6.85 -11.47 1.01
C PRO A 35 -6.29 -12.07 -0.28
N GLU A 36 -6.62 -13.33 -0.59
CA GLU A 36 -6.25 -13.99 -1.85
C GLU A 36 -6.92 -13.39 -3.08
N SER A 37 -8.22 -13.08 -3.01
CA SER A 37 -8.94 -12.46 -4.12
C SER A 37 -8.50 -11.01 -4.36
N LEU A 38 -8.21 -10.27 -3.29
CA LEU A 38 -7.60 -8.93 -3.37
C LEU A 38 -6.20 -9.00 -4.00
N TYR A 39 -5.38 -9.97 -3.60
CA TYR A 39 -4.07 -10.16 -4.20
C TYR A 39 -4.15 -10.37 -5.72
N LEU A 40 -5.05 -11.24 -6.17
CA LEU A 40 -5.27 -11.49 -7.60
C LEU A 40 -5.82 -10.24 -8.32
N GLU A 41 -6.67 -9.44 -7.68
CA GLU A 41 -7.12 -8.15 -8.23
C GLU A 41 -5.92 -7.19 -8.39
N GLY A 42 -5.03 -7.12 -7.40
CA GLY A 42 -3.80 -6.33 -7.47
C GLY A 42 -2.89 -6.74 -8.63
N ILE A 43 -2.72 -8.05 -8.85
CA ILE A 43 -1.97 -8.57 -10.01
C ILE A 43 -2.61 -8.13 -11.33
N LYS A 44 -3.93 -8.24 -11.47
CA LYS A 44 -4.64 -7.79 -12.68
C LYS A 44 -4.49 -6.29 -12.91
N ALA A 45 -4.60 -5.47 -11.87
CA ALA A 45 -4.39 -4.04 -11.95
C ALA A 45 -2.96 -3.71 -12.42
N TYR A 46 -1.96 -4.40 -11.88
CA TYR A 46 -0.55 -4.24 -12.27
C TYR A 46 -0.34 -4.60 -13.75
N GLN A 47 -0.83 -5.75 -14.18
CA GLN A 47 -0.72 -6.22 -15.57
C GLN A 47 -1.41 -5.28 -16.57
N SER A 48 -2.48 -4.60 -16.13
CA SER A 48 -3.21 -3.60 -16.92
C SER A 48 -2.55 -2.21 -16.90
N GLY A 49 -1.40 -2.04 -16.24
CA GLY A 49 -0.69 -0.76 -16.13
C GLY A 49 -1.27 0.22 -15.10
N HIS A 50 -2.27 -0.19 -14.32
CA HIS A 50 -2.88 0.62 -13.27
C HIS A 50 -2.07 0.49 -11.97
N TYR A 51 -0.84 0.99 -11.98
CA TYR A 51 0.13 0.77 -10.91
C TYR A 51 -0.25 1.42 -9.58
N ASP A 52 -0.94 2.58 -9.61
CA ASP A 52 -1.48 3.21 -8.40
C ASP A 52 -2.50 2.30 -7.73
N ARG A 53 -3.45 1.78 -8.51
CA ARG A 53 -4.49 0.88 -8.02
C ARG A 53 -3.90 -0.44 -7.52
N ALA A 54 -2.90 -0.99 -8.24
CA ALA A 54 -2.20 -2.20 -7.80
C ALA A 54 -1.52 -2.00 -6.44
N ALA A 55 -0.81 -0.88 -6.26
CA ALA A 55 -0.15 -0.56 -4.99
C ALA A 55 -1.16 -0.42 -3.84
N GLU A 56 -2.30 0.26 -4.06
CA GLU A 56 -3.37 0.38 -3.05
C GLU A 56 -3.93 -0.98 -2.62
N ILE A 57 -4.23 -1.84 -3.60
CA ILE A 57 -4.76 -3.18 -3.33
C ILE A 57 -3.73 -4.04 -2.59
N PHE A 58 -2.48 -4.05 -3.04
CA PHE A 58 -1.42 -4.81 -2.36
C PHE A 58 -1.16 -4.30 -0.94
N LEU A 59 -1.28 -2.98 -0.68
CA LEU A 59 -1.19 -2.44 0.67
C LEU A 59 -2.32 -2.96 1.57
N GLN A 60 -3.56 -3.04 1.06
CA GLN A 60 -4.68 -3.63 1.82
C GLN A 60 -4.42 -5.11 2.17
N VAL A 61 -3.83 -5.88 1.23
CA VAL A 61 -3.44 -7.27 1.50
C VAL A 61 -2.33 -7.33 2.56
N ALA A 62 -1.40 -6.36 2.55
CA ALA A 62 -0.29 -6.29 3.51
C ALA A 62 -0.71 -5.87 4.93
N GLU A 63 -1.96 -5.43 5.14
CA GLU A 63 -2.54 -5.21 6.48
C GLU A 63 -2.81 -6.53 7.23
N ALA A 64 -2.87 -7.66 6.50
CA ALA A 64 -2.98 -8.97 7.14
C ALA A 64 -1.73 -9.27 7.98
N PRO A 65 -1.88 -9.96 9.12
CA PRO A 65 -0.77 -10.20 10.06
C PRO A 65 0.26 -11.23 9.55
N VAL A 66 0.15 -11.66 8.30
CA VAL A 66 1.04 -12.65 7.67
C VAL A 66 2.00 -11.95 6.72
N GLU A 67 3.30 -12.06 7.00
CA GLU A 67 4.34 -11.56 6.10
C GLU A 67 4.45 -12.45 4.86
N ASN A 68 4.49 -11.82 3.67
CA ASN A 68 4.58 -12.52 2.39
C ASN A 68 5.59 -11.81 1.48
N GLY A 69 6.69 -12.52 1.15
CA GLY A 69 7.78 -12.00 0.32
C GLY A 69 7.35 -11.62 -1.08
N GLU A 70 6.51 -12.44 -1.72
CA GLU A 70 5.96 -12.18 -3.05
C GLU A 70 5.07 -10.92 -3.08
N LEU A 71 4.24 -10.73 -2.06
CA LEU A 71 3.43 -9.53 -1.92
C LEU A 71 4.32 -8.28 -1.80
N TYR A 72 5.37 -8.36 -0.98
CA TYR A 72 6.31 -7.24 -0.79
C TYR A 72 7.12 -6.96 -2.07
N TYR A 73 7.49 -8.00 -2.81
CA TYR A 73 8.11 -7.85 -4.12
C TYR A 73 7.19 -7.14 -5.12
N ASN A 74 5.92 -7.54 -5.18
CA ASN A 74 4.92 -6.92 -6.04
C ASN A 74 4.61 -5.47 -5.65
N LEU A 75 4.61 -5.14 -4.34
CA LEU A 75 4.55 -3.76 -3.86
C LEU A 75 5.75 -2.94 -4.34
N GLY A 76 6.95 -3.48 -4.23
CA GLY A 76 8.18 -2.88 -4.75
C GLY A 76 8.06 -2.57 -6.24
N ASN A 77 7.60 -3.53 -7.04
CA ASN A 77 7.36 -3.38 -8.47
C ASN A 77 6.31 -2.31 -8.78
N ALA A 78 5.18 -2.31 -8.07
CA ALA A 78 4.11 -1.33 -8.28
C ALA A 78 4.59 0.10 -7.98
N PHE A 79 5.30 0.32 -6.87
CA PHE A 79 5.88 1.62 -6.53
C PHE A 79 6.97 2.06 -7.51
N TYR A 80 7.80 1.14 -8.00
CA TYR A 80 8.77 1.45 -9.05
C TYR A 80 8.09 1.95 -10.33
N LYS A 81 7.10 1.22 -10.83
CA LYS A 81 6.35 1.60 -12.04
C LYS A 81 5.61 2.92 -11.92
N LYS A 82 5.16 3.27 -10.73
CA LYS A 82 4.53 4.56 -10.42
C LYS A 82 5.55 5.69 -10.21
N GLY A 83 6.85 5.40 -10.19
CA GLY A 83 7.93 6.38 -10.03
C GLY A 83 8.26 6.75 -8.58
N ASP A 84 7.67 6.06 -7.60
CA ASP A 84 7.98 6.23 -6.17
C ASP A 84 9.12 5.31 -5.76
N LEU A 85 10.35 5.74 -6.12
CA LEU A 85 11.55 4.94 -5.90
C LEU A 85 11.81 4.67 -4.41
N GLY A 86 11.51 5.62 -3.53
CA GLY A 86 11.76 5.46 -2.10
C GLY A 86 10.91 4.34 -1.49
N ARG A 87 9.59 4.32 -1.79
CA ARG A 87 8.73 3.22 -1.34
C ARG A 87 9.07 1.91 -2.03
N SER A 88 9.50 1.94 -3.29
CA SER A 88 9.94 0.75 -3.99
C SER A 88 11.12 0.08 -3.28
N VAL A 89 12.18 0.83 -2.93
CA VAL A 89 13.32 0.31 -2.16
C VAL A 89 12.85 -0.29 -0.82
N LEU A 90 12.01 0.44 -0.07
CA LEU A 90 11.49 -0.03 1.21
C LEU A 90 10.83 -1.42 1.11
N TRP A 91 9.98 -1.62 0.08
CA TRP A 91 9.26 -2.87 -0.08
C TRP A 91 10.15 -4.00 -0.59
N TYR A 92 11.13 -3.72 -1.46
CA TYR A 92 12.14 -4.71 -1.85
C TYR A 92 13.01 -5.14 -0.67
N GLU A 93 13.39 -4.22 0.23
CA GLU A 93 14.14 -4.58 1.43
C GLU A 93 13.33 -5.50 2.36
N ARG A 94 12.02 -5.26 2.49
CA ARG A 94 11.15 -6.16 3.24
C ARG A 94 11.04 -7.53 2.58
N ALA A 95 10.91 -7.57 1.25
CA ALA A 95 10.89 -8.82 0.49
C ALA A 95 12.21 -9.60 0.64
N LEU A 96 13.38 -8.92 0.57
CA LEU A 96 14.69 -9.53 0.72
C LEU A 96 14.91 -10.19 2.09
N LYS A 97 14.26 -9.73 3.16
CA LYS A 97 14.31 -10.40 4.46
C LYS A 97 13.67 -11.77 4.43
N LEU A 98 12.68 -11.98 3.57
CA LEU A 98 11.94 -13.24 3.43
C LEU A 98 12.45 -14.09 2.28
N MET A 99 13.00 -13.47 1.23
CA MET A 99 13.49 -14.12 0.01
C MET A 99 14.90 -13.61 -0.34
N PRO A 100 15.92 -13.84 0.52
CA PRO A 100 17.24 -13.22 0.36
C PRO A 100 18.02 -13.70 -0.87
N THR A 101 17.68 -14.86 -1.41
CA THR A 101 18.38 -15.50 -2.55
C THR A 101 17.65 -15.36 -3.89
N ASP A 102 16.51 -14.65 -3.91
CA ASP A 102 15.77 -14.43 -5.15
C ASP A 102 16.53 -13.48 -6.08
N PRO A 103 16.96 -13.92 -7.29
CA PRO A 103 17.80 -13.13 -8.17
C PRO A 103 17.06 -11.94 -8.80
N ASP A 104 15.78 -12.07 -9.11
CA ASP A 104 14.99 -11.01 -9.73
C ASP A 104 14.74 -9.89 -8.73
N LEU A 105 14.45 -10.26 -7.48
CA LEU A 105 14.30 -9.30 -6.39
C LEU A 105 15.61 -8.56 -6.10
N GLN A 106 16.75 -9.27 -6.04
CA GLN A 106 18.06 -8.65 -5.85
C GLN A 106 18.39 -7.66 -6.98
N PHE A 107 18.15 -8.06 -8.22
CA PHE A 107 18.37 -7.23 -9.39
C PHE A 107 17.50 -5.96 -9.35
N ASN A 108 16.19 -6.10 -9.11
CA ASN A 108 15.26 -4.98 -9.05
C ASN A 108 15.59 -4.02 -7.90
N HIS A 109 15.96 -4.55 -6.73
CA HIS A 109 16.41 -3.74 -5.60
C HIS A 109 17.65 -2.93 -5.93
N GLN A 110 18.68 -3.55 -6.51
CA GLN A 110 19.92 -2.87 -6.92
C GLN A 110 19.63 -1.78 -7.96
N LEU A 111 18.83 -2.09 -8.98
CA LEU A 111 18.43 -1.14 -10.01
C LEU A 111 17.77 0.11 -9.41
N VAL A 112 16.76 -0.08 -8.56
CA VAL A 112 16.01 1.05 -7.99
C VAL A 112 16.87 1.84 -7.00
N THR A 113 17.70 1.17 -6.22
CA THR A 113 18.65 1.85 -5.31
C THR A 113 19.63 2.74 -6.08
N GLY A 114 20.18 2.26 -7.21
CA GLY A 114 21.01 3.07 -8.11
C GLY A 114 20.29 4.32 -8.60
N LEU A 115 19.04 4.18 -9.06
CA LEU A 115 18.22 5.30 -9.52
C LEU A 115 17.92 6.33 -8.41
N VAL A 116 17.79 5.90 -7.16
CA VAL A 116 17.61 6.82 -6.01
C VAL A 116 18.87 7.64 -5.79
N VAL A 117 20.05 7.02 -5.84
CA VAL A 117 21.35 7.70 -5.67
C VAL A 117 21.56 8.72 -6.78
N ASP A 118 21.39 8.33 -8.05
CA ASP A 118 21.54 9.23 -9.20
C ASP A 118 20.60 10.42 -9.13
N LYS A 119 19.36 10.20 -8.67
CA LYS A 119 18.38 11.27 -8.52
C LYS A 119 18.70 12.21 -7.34
N ALA A 120 19.38 11.71 -6.32
CA ALA A 120 19.87 12.53 -5.21
C ALA A 120 21.06 13.39 -5.63
N ASP A 121 22.02 12.83 -6.40
CA ASP A 121 23.19 13.56 -6.91
C ASP A 121 22.80 14.66 -7.91
N ASN A 122 21.79 14.41 -8.75
CA ASN A 122 21.28 15.41 -9.71
C ASN A 122 20.43 16.53 -9.08
N ARG A 123 20.05 16.42 -7.83
CA ARG A 123 19.50 17.55 -7.08
C ARG A 123 20.68 18.37 -6.59
N SER A 124 21.07 19.42 -7.36
CA SER A 124 21.95 20.46 -6.85
C SER A 124 21.43 20.84 -5.45
N ASN A 125 22.25 20.54 -4.44
CA ASN A 125 21.89 20.88 -3.06
C ASN A 125 22.08 22.39 -2.94
N PRO A 126 21.02 23.23 -2.88
CA PRO A 126 21.16 24.69 -2.87
C PRO A 126 22.04 25.18 -1.71
N LEU A 127 22.10 24.39 -0.61
CA LEU A 127 22.96 24.67 0.54
C LEU A 127 24.43 24.36 0.24
N ALA A 128 24.72 23.30 -0.52
CA ALA A 128 26.08 22.98 -0.96
C ALA A 128 26.59 24.06 -1.94
N ASP A 129 25.74 24.50 -2.88
CA ASP A 129 26.09 25.57 -3.83
C ASP A 129 26.35 26.90 -3.12
N VAL A 130 25.56 27.25 -2.11
CA VAL A 130 25.80 28.42 -1.25
C VAL A 130 27.11 28.26 -0.47
N PHE A 131 27.38 27.08 0.09
CA PHE A 131 28.61 26.83 0.86
C PHE A 131 29.85 26.87 -0.03
N LEU A 132 29.81 26.31 -1.23
CA LEU A 132 30.88 26.37 -2.21
C LEU A 132 31.11 27.80 -2.72
N PHE A 133 30.05 28.56 -2.96
CA PHE A 133 30.13 29.98 -3.29
C PHE A 133 30.87 30.79 -2.22
N TRP A 134 30.50 30.61 -0.95
CA TRP A 134 31.16 31.28 0.19
C TRP A 134 32.63 30.87 0.33
N LYS A 135 32.93 29.56 0.19
CA LYS A 135 34.30 29.04 0.26
C LYS A 135 35.19 29.67 -0.82
N HIS A 136 34.72 29.78 -2.05
CA HIS A 136 35.45 30.40 -3.15
C HIS A 136 35.59 31.91 -3.02
N ARG A 137 34.59 32.55 -2.39
CA ARG A 137 34.66 34.02 -2.14
C ARG A 137 35.65 34.37 -1.05
N MET A 138 35.69 33.63 0.05
CA MET A 138 36.64 33.85 1.12
C MET A 138 38.07 33.52 0.73
N SER A 139 38.30 32.48 -0.07
CA SER A 139 39.65 32.14 -0.57
C SER A 139 40.25 33.21 -1.45
N ARG A 140 39.47 34.02 -2.16
CA ARG A 140 39.94 35.10 -3.03
C ARG A 140 40.25 36.42 -2.29
N GLN A 141 39.85 36.53 -1.04
CA GLN A 141 40.16 37.73 -0.20
C GLN A 141 41.37 37.53 0.68
N ALA A 142 41.98 36.33 0.70
CA ALA A 142 43.12 35.96 1.51
C ALA A 142 44.47 36.07 0.71
N THR A 143 44.45 36.62 -0.52
CA THR A 143 45.61 36.90 -1.36
C THR A 143 45.73 38.39 -1.59
#